data_7e6dd2a76045101eb26011ce95b7f8dd
#
_entry.id   7e6dd2a76045101eb26011ce95b7f8dd
#
_cell.length_a   1.000
_cell.length_b   1.000
_cell.length_c   1.000
_cell.angle_alpha   90.00
_cell.angle_beta   90.00
_cell.angle_gamma   90.00
#
_symmetry.space_group_name_H-M   'P 1'
#
loop_
_entity.id
_entity.type
_entity.pdbx_description
1 polymer ?
#
loop_
_entity_poly.entity_id
_entity_poly.type
_entity_poly.pdbx_seq_one_letter_code
_entity_poly.pdbx_strand_id
1 'polypeptide(L)'
;MSLVSIFSLAIALFVLAATPGPGVFATISRSLASGFIPSLAVIAGIVTGDIIFLLFAIMGMSFIAQAMGNFFIVVKIIGAAYLIFLGIKIWKSKPVPVQQVKRGTKNKYGNYLSGLVITLSNPKVILFYCGFLPSFLELSHLGSIDICIVAFTISIVLSSVLTFYAYLANRARMFFSSPHSVKRLNRTAGIVMIATGVAIAAKS
;
A
#
# COMPACT_ATOMS: atom_id res chain seq x y z
N MET A 1 -23.83 6.39 -11.74
CA MET A 1 -22.66 5.77 -12.43
C MET A 1 -23.08 4.68 -13.41
N SER A 2 -22.35 4.46 -14.54
CA SER A 2 -22.60 3.35 -15.46
C SER A 2 -21.87 2.07 -14.99
N LEU A 3 -22.41 0.90 -15.34
CA LEU A 3 -21.70 -0.37 -15.07
C LEU A 3 -20.35 -0.42 -15.77
N VAL A 4 -20.23 0.15 -16.96
CA VAL A 4 -18.97 0.22 -17.72
C VAL A 4 -17.90 0.99 -16.93
N SER A 5 -18.26 2.11 -16.31
CA SER A 5 -17.32 2.90 -15.48
C SER A 5 -16.83 2.11 -14.27
N ILE A 6 -17.73 1.35 -13.61
CA ILE A 6 -17.35 0.52 -12.45
C ILE A 6 -16.39 -0.61 -12.87
N PHE A 7 -16.68 -1.31 -13.98
CA PHE A 7 -15.80 -2.36 -14.48
C PHE A 7 -14.43 -1.82 -14.93
N SER A 8 -14.42 -0.71 -15.64
CA SER A 8 -13.17 -0.06 -16.08
C SER A 8 -12.32 0.36 -14.89
N LEU A 9 -12.93 0.95 -13.87
CA LEU A 9 -12.28 1.30 -12.61
C LEU A 9 -11.74 0.05 -11.89
N ALA A 10 -12.55 -1.02 -11.79
CA ALA A 10 -12.13 -2.27 -11.14
C ALA A 10 -10.90 -2.89 -11.84
N ILE A 11 -10.89 -2.89 -13.17
CA ILE A 11 -9.74 -3.37 -13.96
C ILE A 11 -8.50 -2.48 -13.71
N ALA A 12 -8.66 -1.16 -13.74
CA ALA A 12 -7.56 -0.23 -13.48
C ALA A 12 -6.98 -0.40 -12.07
N LEU A 13 -7.85 -0.56 -11.05
CA LEU A 13 -7.46 -0.84 -9.67
C LEU A 13 -6.77 -2.20 -9.54
N PHE A 14 -7.27 -3.22 -10.25
CA PHE A 14 -6.63 -4.54 -10.27
C PHE A 14 -5.21 -4.47 -10.83
N VAL A 15 -5.02 -3.81 -11.97
CA VAL A 15 -3.69 -3.60 -12.57
C VAL A 15 -2.78 -2.81 -11.63
N LEU A 16 -3.32 -1.74 -11.00
CA LEU A 16 -2.60 -0.96 -10.01
C LEU A 16 -2.16 -1.85 -8.84
N ALA A 17 -3.07 -2.61 -8.24
CA ALA A 17 -2.79 -3.46 -7.07
C ALA A 17 -1.87 -4.64 -7.42
N ALA A 18 -2.03 -5.25 -8.59
CA ALA A 18 -1.22 -6.37 -9.05
C ALA A 18 0.20 -5.95 -9.45
N THR A 19 0.40 -4.69 -9.83
CA THR A 19 1.75 -4.18 -10.11
C THR A 19 2.53 -4.04 -8.80
N PRO A 20 3.67 -4.75 -8.63
CA PRO A 20 4.46 -4.69 -7.40
C PRO A 20 4.89 -3.26 -7.07
N GLY A 21 4.69 -2.87 -5.80
CA GLY A 21 5.06 -1.57 -5.27
C GLY A 21 5.18 -1.63 -3.74
N PRO A 22 5.43 -0.48 -3.06
CA PRO A 22 5.66 -0.43 -1.62
C PRO A 22 4.61 -1.17 -0.78
N GLY A 23 3.32 -1.03 -1.10
CA GLY A 23 2.22 -1.71 -0.40
C GLY A 23 2.27 -3.23 -0.55
N VAL A 24 2.51 -3.74 -1.77
CA VAL A 24 2.65 -5.18 -2.04
C VAL A 24 3.87 -5.73 -1.29
N PHE A 25 5.03 -5.06 -1.38
CA PHE A 25 6.24 -5.51 -0.68
C PHE A 25 6.08 -5.49 0.83
N ALA A 26 5.42 -4.49 1.41
CA ALA A 26 5.14 -4.44 2.84
C ALA A 26 4.23 -5.59 3.27
N THR A 27 3.18 -5.88 2.50
CA THR A 27 2.25 -6.99 2.74
C THR A 27 2.97 -8.34 2.69
N ILE A 28 3.77 -8.59 1.63
CA ILE A 28 4.58 -9.80 1.48
C ILE A 28 5.56 -9.93 2.64
N SER A 29 6.33 -8.88 2.93
CA SER A 29 7.34 -8.90 4.00
C SER A 29 6.72 -9.17 5.36
N ARG A 30 5.55 -8.59 5.65
CA ARG A 30 4.83 -8.84 6.90
C ARG A 30 4.31 -10.28 6.97
N SER A 31 3.76 -10.79 5.88
CA SER A 31 3.25 -12.16 5.81
C SER A 31 4.36 -13.20 5.99
N LEU A 32 5.51 -12.97 5.38
CA LEU A 32 6.70 -13.82 5.55
C LEU A 32 7.27 -13.74 6.96
N ALA A 33 7.36 -12.54 7.54
CA ALA A 33 7.94 -12.34 8.87
C ALA A 33 7.04 -12.84 10.01
N SER A 34 5.73 -12.57 9.94
CA SER A 34 4.82 -12.75 11.07
C SER A 34 3.60 -13.63 10.77
N GLY A 35 3.45 -14.06 9.51
CA GLY A 35 2.34 -14.88 9.04
C GLY A 35 1.20 -14.07 8.43
N PHE A 36 0.18 -14.80 7.97
CA PHE A 36 -0.94 -14.24 7.21
C PHE A 36 -1.79 -13.24 8.03
N ILE A 37 -2.18 -13.58 9.26
CA ILE A 37 -3.09 -12.76 10.06
C ILE A 37 -2.53 -11.36 10.36
N PRO A 38 -1.26 -11.17 10.79
CA PRO A 38 -0.70 -9.85 10.96
C PRO A 38 -0.62 -9.00 9.67
N SER A 39 -0.53 -9.64 8.49
CA SER A 39 -0.53 -8.91 7.21
C SER A 39 -1.89 -8.33 6.85
N LEU A 40 -2.99 -8.92 7.34
CA LEU A 40 -4.33 -8.38 7.14
C LEU A 40 -4.49 -6.98 7.77
N ALA A 41 -3.83 -6.71 8.90
CA ALA A 41 -3.84 -5.38 9.50
C ALA A 41 -3.08 -4.35 8.63
N VAL A 42 -1.98 -4.75 7.96
CA VAL A 42 -1.29 -3.90 6.99
C VAL A 42 -2.21 -3.62 5.79
N ILE A 43 -2.89 -4.65 5.27
CA ILE A 43 -3.83 -4.52 4.16
C ILE A 43 -4.97 -3.56 4.53
N ALA A 44 -5.56 -3.69 5.72
CA ALA A 44 -6.58 -2.77 6.20
C ALA A 44 -6.09 -1.32 6.22
N GLY A 45 -4.86 -1.08 6.70
CA GLY A 45 -4.23 0.25 6.66
C GLY A 45 -4.04 0.79 5.24
N ILE A 46 -3.60 -0.07 4.31
CA ILE A 46 -3.45 0.29 2.89
C ILE A 46 -4.80 0.70 2.31
N VAL A 47 -5.83 -0.12 2.46
CA VAL A 47 -7.18 0.16 1.94
C VAL A 47 -7.75 1.45 2.53
N THR A 48 -7.55 1.69 3.83
CA THR A 48 -7.96 2.97 4.45
C THR A 48 -7.25 4.16 3.81
N GLY A 49 -5.95 4.05 3.52
CA GLY A 49 -5.20 5.09 2.81
C GLY A 49 -5.75 5.37 1.41
N ASP A 50 -6.14 4.33 0.69
CA ASP A 50 -6.76 4.47 -0.64
C ASP A 50 -8.14 5.15 -0.55
N ILE A 51 -8.96 4.83 0.46
CA ILE A 51 -10.24 5.52 0.72
C ILE A 51 -10.02 7.00 1.06
N ILE A 52 -9.00 7.34 1.84
CA ILE A 52 -8.65 8.73 2.12
C ILE A 52 -8.31 9.48 0.82
N PHE A 53 -7.53 8.86 -0.08
CA PHE A 53 -7.24 9.47 -1.39
C PHE A 53 -8.48 9.58 -2.27
N LEU A 54 -9.40 8.61 -2.24
CA LEU A 54 -10.69 8.73 -2.92
C LEU A 54 -11.45 9.98 -2.44
N LEU A 55 -11.57 10.15 -1.12
CA LEU A 55 -12.26 11.30 -0.54
C LEU A 55 -11.58 12.62 -0.94
N PHE A 56 -10.25 12.68 -0.91
CA PHE A 56 -9.52 13.85 -1.38
C PHE A 56 -9.74 14.12 -2.87
N ALA A 57 -9.78 13.09 -3.70
CA ALA A 57 -10.05 13.24 -5.13
C ALA A 57 -11.45 13.82 -5.38
N ILE A 58 -12.47 13.34 -4.65
CA ILE A 58 -13.86 13.84 -4.74
C ILE A 58 -13.96 15.28 -4.22
N MET A 59 -13.27 15.61 -3.14
CA MET A 59 -13.24 16.97 -2.58
C MET A 59 -12.48 17.98 -3.45
N GLY A 60 -11.98 17.57 -4.62
CA GLY A 60 -11.25 18.42 -5.53
C GLY A 60 -9.78 18.56 -5.15
N MET A 61 -9.05 17.47 -5.24
CA MET A 61 -7.62 17.41 -4.89
C MET A 61 -6.77 18.46 -5.62
N SER A 62 -7.19 18.91 -6.80
CA SER A 62 -6.56 20.02 -7.52
C SER A 62 -6.64 21.34 -6.75
N PHE A 63 -7.75 21.62 -6.09
CA PHE A 63 -7.92 22.79 -5.24
C PHE A 63 -7.15 22.65 -3.92
N ILE A 64 -7.19 21.45 -3.33
CA ILE A 64 -6.45 21.13 -2.10
C ILE A 64 -4.93 21.14 -2.35
N ALA A 65 -4.46 20.61 -3.48
CA ALA A 65 -3.04 20.65 -3.83
C ALA A 65 -2.51 22.08 -3.99
N GLN A 66 -3.28 22.99 -4.54
CA GLN A 66 -2.91 24.41 -4.62
C GLN A 66 -2.98 25.14 -3.28
N ALA A 67 -4.02 24.87 -2.48
CA ALA A 67 -4.20 25.50 -1.17
C ALA A 67 -3.29 24.92 -0.07
N MET A 68 -2.87 23.65 -0.21
CA MET A 68 -2.09 22.91 0.78
C MET A 68 -0.72 22.47 0.24
N GLY A 69 -0.14 23.16 -0.74
CA GLY A 69 1.12 22.78 -1.38
C GLY A 69 2.23 22.43 -0.37
N ASN A 70 2.38 23.24 0.68
CA ASN A 70 3.35 23.00 1.74
C ASN A 70 3.01 21.76 2.60
N PHE A 71 1.74 21.51 2.88
CA PHE A 71 1.29 20.34 3.63
C PHE A 71 1.57 19.06 2.84
N PHE A 72 1.34 19.07 1.53
CA PHE A 72 1.63 17.94 0.67
C PHE A 72 3.13 17.62 0.61
N ILE A 73 3.98 18.65 0.59
CA ILE A 73 5.44 18.50 0.67
C ILE A 73 5.84 17.86 2.01
N VAL A 74 5.26 18.29 3.13
CA VAL A 74 5.53 17.71 4.45
C VAL A 74 5.13 16.24 4.52
N VAL A 75 3.91 15.90 4.07
CA VAL A 75 3.43 14.50 4.02
C VAL A 75 4.33 13.64 3.12
N LYS A 76 4.73 14.17 1.97
CA LYS A 76 5.65 13.52 1.03
C LYS A 76 7.01 13.24 1.67
N ILE A 77 7.61 14.23 2.35
CA ILE A 77 8.92 14.09 2.99
C ILE A 77 8.85 13.09 4.15
N ILE A 78 7.84 13.20 5.02
CA ILE A 78 7.64 12.26 6.14
C ILE A 78 7.46 10.83 5.61
N GLY A 79 6.67 10.67 4.57
CA GLY A 79 6.43 9.37 3.95
C GLY A 79 7.67 8.78 3.29
N ALA A 80 8.44 9.60 2.58
CA ALA A 80 9.72 9.20 2.00
C ALA A 80 10.71 8.77 3.09
N ALA A 81 10.86 9.55 4.15
CA ALA A 81 11.70 9.22 5.29
C ALA A 81 11.25 7.91 5.97
N TYR A 82 9.93 7.72 6.13
CA TYR A 82 9.38 6.48 6.70
C TYR A 82 9.65 5.26 5.81
N LEU A 83 9.52 5.38 4.49
CA LEU A 83 9.84 4.29 3.55
C LEU A 83 11.33 3.93 3.61
N ILE A 84 12.22 4.90 3.66
CA ILE A 84 13.66 4.70 3.81
C ILE A 84 13.94 3.99 5.16
N PHE A 85 13.36 4.49 6.25
CA PHE A 85 13.52 3.88 7.59
C PHE A 85 13.04 2.42 7.59
N LEU A 86 11.85 2.15 7.05
CA LEU A 86 11.29 0.81 7.00
C LEU A 86 12.11 -0.11 6.08
N GLY A 87 12.58 0.40 4.95
CA GLY A 87 13.46 -0.30 4.03
C GLY A 87 14.78 -0.71 4.69
N ILE A 88 15.43 0.20 5.42
CA ILE A 88 16.65 -0.08 6.19
C ILE A 88 16.38 -1.12 7.29
N LYS A 89 15.26 -1.00 7.99
CA LYS A 89 14.87 -1.94 9.04
C LYS A 89 14.65 -3.35 8.51
N ILE A 90 13.98 -3.48 7.36
CA ILE A 90 13.77 -4.77 6.68
C ILE A 90 15.10 -5.33 6.16
N TRP A 91 15.93 -4.50 5.54
CA TRP A 91 17.24 -4.92 5.03
C TRP A 91 18.15 -5.46 6.14
N LYS A 92 18.20 -4.77 7.29
CA LYS A 92 19.03 -5.16 8.45
C LYS A 92 18.40 -6.28 9.28
N SER A 93 17.17 -6.68 9.01
CA SER A 93 16.51 -7.72 9.80
C SER A 93 17.25 -9.05 9.70
N LYS A 94 17.58 -9.63 10.85
CA LYS A 94 18.21 -10.95 10.91
C LYS A 94 17.19 -11.99 10.43
N PRO A 95 17.59 -12.92 9.55
CA PRO A 95 16.72 -14.02 9.16
C PRO A 95 16.53 -14.92 10.40
N VAL A 96 15.35 -14.86 10.99
CA VAL A 96 14.98 -15.77 12.08
C VAL A 96 14.41 -17.03 11.45
N PRO A 97 14.90 -18.23 11.81
CA PRO A 97 14.30 -19.47 11.34
C PRO A 97 12.81 -19.49 11.68
N VAL A 98 11.98 -19.88 10.70
CA VAL A 98 10.50 -19.86 10.80
C VAL A 98 9.98 -20.57 12.06
N GLN A 99 10.72 -21.57 12.56
CA GLN A 99 10.39 -22.33 13.76
C GLN A 99 10.56 -21.55 15.08
N GLN A 100 11.35 -20.47 15.11
CA GLN A 100 11.63 -19.68 16.32
C GLN A 100 10.88 -18.33 16.37
N VAL A 101 10.14 -17.97 15.33
CA VAL A 101 9.29 -16.79 15.40
C VAL A 101 8.12 -17.12 16.31
N LYS A 102 8.32 -16.93 17.63
CA LYS A 102 7.20 -16.74 18.58
C LYS A 102 6.26 -15.79 17.84
N ARG A 103 5.01 -16.20 17.61
CA ARG A 103 3.97 -15.42 16.93
C ARG A 103 4.14 -13.97 17.33
N GLY A 104 4.80 -13.20 16.44
CA GLY A 104 5.31 -11.88 16.76
C GLY A 104 4.20 -11.01 17.31
N THR A 105 4.56 -10.22 18.28
CA THR A 105 3.70 -9.31 19.03
C THR A 105 2.52 -8.82 18.21
N LYS A 106 1.31 -9.08 18.75
CA LYS A 106 0.02 -8.71 18.18
C LYS A 106 -0.18 -7.17 18.13
N ASN A 107 0.82 -6.42 17.66
CA ASN A 107 0.65 -4.98 17.47
C ASN A 107 -0.15 -4.74 16.17
N LYS A 108 -1.45 -5.06 16.24
CA LYS A 108 -2.37 -4.84 15.12
C LYS A 108 -2.38 -3.37 14.70
N TYR A 109 -2.32 -2.48 15.69
CA TYR A 109 -2.31 -1.04 15.46
C TYR A 109 -1.06 -0.57 14.71
N GLY A 110 0.13 -1.00 15.12
CA GLY A 110 1.38 -0.67 14.42
C GLY A 110 1.42 -1.23 12.99
N ASN A 111 0.84 -2.41 12.76
CA ASN A 111 0.72 -2.99 11.42
C ASN A 111 -0.23 -2.16 10.54
N TYR A 112 -1.39 -1.79 11.07
CA TYR A 112 -2.36 -0.94 10.39
C TYR A 112 -1.76 0.43 10.04
N LEU A 113 -1.15 1.12 11.00
CA LEU A 113 -0.48 2.39 10.75
C LEU A 113 0.64 2.28 9.71
N SER A 114 1.39 1.18 9.73
CA SER A 114 2.41 0.92 8.70
C SER A 114 1.78 0.88 7.29
N GLY A 115 0.69 0.15 7.13
CA GLY A 115 -0.03 0.09 5.85
C GLY A 115 -0.56 1.46 5.41
N LEU A 116 -1.18 2.18 6.33
CA LEU A 116 -1.73 3.52 6.10
C LEU A 116 -0.65 4.51 5.64
N VAL A 117 0.44 4.63 6.39
CA VAL A 117 1.54 5.54 6.04
C VAL A 117 2.19 5.17 4.72
N ILE A 118 2.39 3.87 4.46
CA ILE A 118 2.94 3.40 3.18
C ILE A 118 2.06 3.84 2.01
N THR A 119 0.75 3.71 2.12
CA THR A 119 -0.18 4.13 1.05
C THR A 119 -0.20 5.64 0.88
N LEU A 120 -0.32 6.39 1.96
CA LEU A 120 -0.34 7.86 1.92
C LEU A 120 0.95 8.46 1.34
N SER A 121 2.06 7.73 1.43
CA SER A 121 3.36 8.13 0.88
C SER A 121 3.68 7.48 -0.47
N ASN A 122 2.75 6.69 -1.03
CA ASN A 122 3.02 5.93 -2.24
C ASN A 122 2.75 6.77 -3.49
N PRO A 123 3.78 7.17 -4.27
CA PRO A 123 3.59 8.01 -5.44
C PRO A 123 2.73 7.34 -6.51
N LYS A 124 2.76 6.01 -6.60
CA LYS A 124 1.92 5.26 -7.54
C LYS A 124 0.43 5.45 -7.21
N VAL A 125 0.07 5.41 -5.94
CA VAL A 125 -1.30 5.61 -5.45
C VAL A 125 -1.71 7.07 -5.64
N ILE A 126 -0.84 8.01 -5.27
CA ILE A 126 -1.08 9.44 -5.47
C ILE A 126 -1.36 9.75 -6.94
N LEU A 127 -0.49 9.28 -7.85
CA LEU A 127 -0.66 9.49 -9.28
C LEU A 127 -1.94 8.85 -9.83
N PHE A 128 -2.35 7.71 -9.27
CA PHE A 128 -3.59 7.05 -9.66
C PHE A 128 -4.80 7.91 -9.28
N TYR A 129 -4.90 8.32 -8.03
CA TYR A 129 -6.06 9.09 -7.55
C TYR A 129 -6.09 10.51 -8.11
N CYS A 130 -4.94 11.17 -8.31
CA CYS A 130 -4.88 12.51 -8.87
C CYS A 130 -5.03 12.56 -10.39
N GLY A 131 -4.41 11.59 -11.09
CA GLY A 131 -4.26 11.65 -12.53
C GLY A 131 -5.20 10.71 -13.28
N PHE A 132 -5.36 9.47 -12.78
CA PHE A 132 -6.12 8.44 -13.50
C PHE A 132 -7.57 8.34 -13.07
N LEU A 133 -7.89 8.46 -11.78
CA LEU A 133 -9.27 8.31 -11.29
C LEU A 133 -10.27 9.23 -12.00
N PRO A 134 -9.96 10.52 -12.26
CA PRO A 134 -10.88 11.41 -13.00
C PRO A 134 -11.18 10.95 -14.43
N SER A 135 -10.32 10.11 -15.03
CA SER A 135 -10.56 9.56 -16.38
C SER A 135 -11.63 8.45 -16.41
N PHE A 136 -11.95 7.88 -15.26
CA PHE A 136 -12.97 6.83 -15.13
C PHE A 136 -14.29 7.34 -14.57
N LEU A 137 -14.23 8.45 -13.80
CA LEU A 137 -15.34 8.97 -13.02
C LEU A 137 -15.44 10.48 -13.13
N GLU A 138 -16.64 10.97 -13.39
CA GLU A 138 -16.96 12.39 -13.26
C GLU A 138 -17.14 12.74 -11.77
N LEU A 139 -16.03 13.02 -11.08
CA LEU A 139 -15.98 13.16 -9.62
C LEU A 139 -16.93 14.23 -9.07
N SER A 140 -17.18 15.29 -9.85
CA SER A 140 -18.09 16.40 -9.49
C SER A 140 -19.57 16.02 -9.48
N HIS A 141 -19.95 14.92 -10.14
CA HIS A 141 -21.34 14.48 -10.26
C HIS A 141 -21.65 13.19 -9.49
N LEU A 142 -20.72 12.72 -8.65
CA LEU A 142 -20.92 11.52 -7.84
C LEU A 142 -21.90 11.79 -6.70
N GLY A 143 -23.03 11.07 -6.71
CA GLY A 143 -23.93 11.00 -5.56
C GLY A 143 -23.34 10.16 -4.42
N SER A 144 -23.93 10.24 -3.22
CA SER A 144 -23.46 9.48 -2.05
C SER A 144 -23.45 7.97 -2.29
N ILE A 145 -24.42 7.45 -3.05
CA ILE A 145 -24.49 6.02 -3.41
C ILE A 145 -23.32 5.66 -4.34
N ASP A 146 -23.00 6.50 -5.32
CA ASP A 146 -21.88 6.25 -6.23
C ASP A 146 -20.55 6.22 -5.47
N ILE A 147 -20.36 7.13 -4.51
CA ILE A 147 -19.18 7.16 -3.64
C ILE A 147 -19.05 5.86 -2.84
N CYS A 148 -20.15 5.36 -2.27
CA CYS A 148 -20.16 4.07 -1.57
C CYS A 148 -19.80 2.91 -2.50
N ILE A 149 -20.32 2.88 -3.72
CA ILE A 149 -20.01 1.82 -4.72
C ILE A 149 -18.52 1.87 -5.08
N VAL A 150 -17.97 3.06 -5.34
CA VAL A 150 -16.55 3.24 -5.65
C VAL A 150 -15.67 2.79 -4.48
N ALA A 151 -15.98 3.24 -3.25
CA ALA A 151 -15.25 2.86 -2.05
C ALA A 151 -15.29 1.34 -1.81
N PHE A 152 -16.44 0.71 -2.03
CA PHE A 152 -16.61 -0.73 -1.94
C PHE A 152 -15.79 -1.47 -3.01
N THR A 153 -15.81 -0.99 -4.25
CA THR A 153 -15.03 -1.56 -5.36
C THR A 153 -13.53 -1.49 -5.05
N ILE A 154 -13.02 -0.32 -4.60
CA ILE A 154 -11.64 -0.15 -4.17
C ILE A 154 -11.31 -1.16 -3.06
N SER A 155 -12.15 -1.22 -2.03
CA SER A 155 -11.91 -2.09 -0.87
C SER A 155 -11.84 -3.56 -1.25
N ILE A 156 -12.75 -4.03 -2.10
CA ILE A 156 -12.77 -5.43 -2.54
C ILE A 156 -11.55 -5.75 -3.41
N VAL A 157 -11.30 -4.95 -4.44
CA VAL A 157 -10.21 -5.23 -5.39
C VAL A 157 -8.86 -5.22 -4.69
N LEU A 158 -8.56 -4.17 -3.92
CA LEU A 158 -7.28 -4.07 -3.22
C LEU A 158 -7.12 -5.17 -2.17
N SER A 159 -8.15 -5.38 -1.34
CA SER A 159 -8.11 -6.44 -0.33
C SER A 159 -7.90 -7.82 -0.96
N SER A 160 -8.58 -8.12 -2.05
CA SER A 160 -8.47 -9.41 -2.74
C SER A 160 -7.06 -9.64 -3.26
N VAL A 161 -6.50 -8.68 -4.00
CA VAL A 161 -5.16 -8.79 -4.58
C VAL A 161 -4.10 -8.86 -3.48
N LEU A 162 -4.13 -7.97 -2.49
CA LEU A 162 -3.15 -7.94 -1.43
C LEU A 162 -3.24 -9.18 -0.51
N THR A 163 -4.46 -9.67 -0.25
CA THR A 163 -4.67 -10.93 0.49
C THR A 163 -4.13 -12.12 -0.27
N PHE A 164 -4.28 -12.16 -1.59
CA PHE A 164 -3.67 -13.18 -2.44
C PHE A 164 -2.14 -13.16 -2.34
N TYR A 165 -1.50 -11.98 -2.42
CA TYR A 165 -0.06 -11.85 -2.19
C TYR A 165 0.36 -12.30 -0.78
N ALA A 166 -0.41 -11.92 0.25
CA ALA A 166 -0.17 -12.34 1.62
C ALA A 166 -0.28 -13.86 1.79
N TYR A 167 -1.28 -14.47 1.15
CA TYR A 167 -1.48 -15.92 1.16
C TYR A 167 -0.32 -16.66 0.50
N LEU A 168 0.07 -16.25 -0.72
CA LEU A 168 1.21 -16.82 -1.42
C LEU A 168 2.50 -16.68 -0.61
N ALA A 169 2.75 -15.50 -0.03
CA ALA A 169 3.90 -15.27 0.82
C ALA A 169 3.90 -16.16 2.06
N ASN A 170 2.74 -16.33 2.70
CA ASN A 170 2.61 -17.21 3.86
C ASN A 170 2.85 -18.70 3.50
N ARG A 171 2.39 -19.14 2.33
CA ARG A 171 2.67 -20.48 1.80
C ARG A 171 4.16 -20.65 1.47
N ALA A 172 4.73 -19.66 0.79
CA ALA A 172 6.14 -19.65 0.45
C ALA A 172 7.03 -19.69 1.71
N ARG A 173 6.58 -19.12 2.84
CA ARG A 173 7.27 -19.18 4.12
C ARG A 173 7.63 -20.61 4.54
N MET A 174 6.78 -21.58 4.24
CA MET A 174 7.04 -23.00 4.57
C MET A 174 8.15 -23.61 3.70
N PHE A 175 8.32 -23.11 2.47
CA PHE A 175 9.37 -23.53 1.54
C PHE A 175 10.68 -22.73 1.71
N PHE A 176 10.59 -21.49 2.17
CA PHE A 176 11.74 -20.61 2.47
C PHE A 176 12.27 -20.84 3.89
N SER A 177 12.44 -22.09 4.31
CA SER A 177 13.05 -22.44 5.59
C SER A 177 14.56 -22.12 5.68
N SER A 178 15.19 -21.80 4.55
CA SER A 178 16.59 -21.38 4.50
C SER A 178 16.75 -19.93 4.95
N PRO A 179 17.57 -19.65 5.97
CA PRO A 179 17.91 -18.29 6.41
C PRO A 179 18.43 -17.41 5.26
N HIS A 180 19.08 -18.01 4.27
CA HIS A 180 19.65 -17.31 3.11
C HIS A 180 18.56 -16.74 2.17
N SER A 181 17.51 -17.50 1.93
CA SER A 181 16.38 -17.07 1.09
C SER A 181 15.60 -15.93 1.74
N VAL A 182 15.35 -16.01 3.05
CA VAL A 182 14.71 -14.92 3.81
C VAL A 182 15.57 -13.67 3.79
N LYS A 183 16.90 -13.80 3.92
CA LYS A 183 17.82 -12.67 3.86
C LYS A 183 17.84 -11.99 2.49
N ARG A 184 17.82 -12.76 1.39
CA ARG A 184 17.73 -12.22 0.02
C ARG A 184 16.43 -11.45 -0.17
N LEU A 185 15.30 -12.03 0.24
CA LEU A 185 14.00 -11.37 0.10
C LEU A 185 13.92 -10.06 0.92
N ASN A 186 14.38 -10.07 2.17
CA ASN A 186 14.42 -8.87 3.00
C ASN A 186 15.32 -7.78 2.39
N ARG A 187 16.44 -8.18 1.78
CA ARG A 187 17.32 -7.25 1.07
C ARG A 187 16.65 -6.63 -0.15
N THR A 188 16.02 -7.43 -1.01
CA THR A 188 15.33 -6.91 -2.20
C THR A 188 14.16 -6.00 -1.82
N ALA A 189 13.32 -6.39 -0.86
CA ALA A 189 12.24 -5.57 -0.36
C ALA A 189 12.75 -4.26 0.24
N GLY A 190 13.81 -4.32 1.06
CA GLY A 190 14.46 -3.15 1.65
C GLY A 190 15.02 -2.19 0.60
N ILE A 191 15.71 -2.70 -0.43
CA ILE A 191 16.25 -1.89 -1.54
C ILE A 191 15.13 -1.18 -2.29
N VAL A 192 14.05 -1.90 -2.65
CA VAL A 192 12.91 -1.30 -3.36
C VAL A 192 12.26 -0.19 -2.53
N MET A 193 12.08 -0.41 -1.22
CA MET A 193 11.49 0.61 -0.35
C MET A 193 12.40 1.84 -0.20
N ILE A 194 13.71 1.64 -0.03
CA ILE A 194 14.69 2.74 0.04
C ILE A 194 14.71 3.49 -1.29
N ALA A 195 14.82 2.80 -2.42
CA ALA A 195 14.86 3.42 -3.73
C ALA A 195 13.58 4.23 -4.01
N THR A 196 12.41 3.70 -3.62
CA THR A 196 11.13 4.42 -3.73
C THR A 196 11.13 5.67 -2.85
N GLY A 197 11.56 5.55 -1.59
CA GLY A 197 11.64 6.69 -0.67
C GLY A 197 12.60 7.79 -1.18
N VAL A 198 13.77 7.41 -1.70
CA VAL A 198 14.71 8.35 -2.31
C VAL A 198 14.12 9.00 -3.56
N ALA A 199 13.49 8.23 -4.43
CA ALA A 199 12.84 8.76 -5.64
C ALA A 199 11.72 9.77 -5.31
N ILE A 200 10.96 9.51 -4.23
CA ILE A 200 9.94 10.45 -3.73
C ILE A 200 10.57 11.72 -3.20
N ALA A 201 11.63 11.61 -2.42
CA ALA A 201 12.34 12.77 -1.84
C ALA A 201 13.03 13.61 -2.92
N ALA A 202 13.58 12.99 -3.97
CA ALA A 202 14.30 13.68 -5.04
C ALA A 202 13.42 14.38 -6.08
N LYS A 203 12.15 13.99 -6.19
CA LYS A 203 11.18 14.69 -7.05
C LYS A 203 10.58 15.87 -6.29
N SER A 204 11.35 16.93 -6.14
CA SER A 204 10.87 18.26 -5.68
C SER A 204 10.07 18.94 -6.78
#